data_7987529f3679858f9d4ac42c40a008cc
#
_entry.id   7987529f3679858f9d4ac42c40a008cc
#
_cell.length_a   1.000
_cell.length_b   1.000
_cell.length_c   1.000
_cell.angle_alpha   90.00
_cell.angle_beta   90.00
_cell.angle_gamma   90.00
#
_symmetry.space_group_name_H-M   'P 1'
#
loop_
_entity.id
_entity.type
_entity.pdbx_description
1 polymer ?
#
loop_
_entity_poly.entity_id
_entity_poly.type
_entity_poly.pdbx_seq_one_letter_code
_entity_poly.pdbx_strand_id
1 'polypeptide(L)'
;EYSDHLQRMRNGGGFGTVANGYNSYESFIGNYGFACPRDNIRGILDSYYTCQCTSYAAYKAVEYWGPHIRVTGWGNAYSWAAAARSLGYRVDRTPSAHSIAQTASGAWGHVMWVESVNANGTMNVSEYNNLYSSRSGQWGDFGYRVGVSPAGYYFIHFD
;
A
#
# COMPACT_ATOMS: atom_id res chain seq x y z
N GLU A 1 17.65 3.94 -6.10
CA GLU A 1 16.79 4.50 -5.07
C GLU A 1 15.88 3.45 -4.44
N TYR A 2 15.07 2.78 -5.23
CA TYR A 2 14.31 1.63 -4.75
C TYR A 2 15.22 0.53 -4.23
N SER A 3 16.39 0.34 -4.84
CA SER A 3 17.36 -0.66 -4.39
C SER A 3 17.81 -0.43 -2.96
N ASP A 4 18.06 0.82 -2.59
CA ASP A 4 18.47 1.16 -1.23
C ASP A 4 17.34 0.90 -0.23
N HIS A 5 16.12 1.23 -0.59
CA HIS A 5 14.96 0.95 0.25
C HIS A 5 14.73 -0.54 0.44
N LEU A 6 14.81 -1.31 -0.66
CA LEU A 6 14.70 -2.77 -0.60
C LEU A 6 15.76 -3.38 0.32
N GLN A 7 17.01 -2.88 0.22
CA GLN A 7 18.09 -3.38 1.04
C GLN A 7 17.83 -3.11 2.52
N ARG A 8 17.35 -1.92 2.85
CA ARG A 8 17.03 -1.57 4.24
C ARG A 8 15.89 -2.43 4.78
N MET A 9 14.87 -2.68 3.98
CA MET A 9 13.76 -3.53 4.40
C MET A 9 14.23 -4.95 4.70
N ARG A 10 15.07 -5.50 3.83
CA ARG A 10 15.59 -6.87 3.99
C ARG A 10 16.53 -7.02 5.18
N ASN A 11 17.33 -6.00 5.44
CA ASN A 11 18.37 -6.05 6.48
C ASN A 11 17.94 -5.41 7.80
N GLY A 12 17.06 -4.44 7.74
CA GLY A 12 16.74 -3.60 8.90
C GLY A 12 15.63 -4.11 9.78
N GLY A 13 15.03 -5.23 9.44
CA GLY A 13 13.95 -5.76 10.24
C GLY A 13 12.70 -4.92 10.21
N GLY A 14 12.51 -4.11 9.19
CA GLY A 14 11.35 -3.26 9.06
C GLY A 14 10.03 -4.02 8.94
N PHE A 15 10.10 -5.30 8.66
CA PHE A 15 8.90 -6.12 8.50
C PHE A 15 8.25 -6.52 9.81
N GLY A 16 8.99 -6.47 10.90
CA GLY A 16 8.48 -6.95 12.18
C GLY A 16 7.54 -5.98 12.88
N THR A 17 7.48 -4.74 12.46
CA THR A 17 6.70 -3.72 13.14
C THR A 17 6.03 -2.78 12.17
N VAL A 18 4.83 -2.35 12.53
CA VAL A 18 4.05 -1.34 11.84
C VAL A 18 4.81 -0.03 11.69
N ALA A 19 5.54 0.33 12.72
CA ALA A 19 6.21 1.62 12.80
C ALA A 19 7.21 1.85 11.69
N ASN A 20 7.81 0.79 11.15
CA ASN A 20 8.88 0.94 10.16
C ASN A 20 8.39 1.04 8.73
N GLY A 21 7.18 0.57 8.44
CA GLY A 21 6.64 0.58 7.09
C GLY A 21 6.44 1.98 6.53
N TYR A 22 5.87 2.88 7.31
CA TYR A 22 5.65 4.25 6.86
C TYR A 22 6.94 5.07 6.82
N ASN A 23 7.92 4.74 7.64
CA ASN A 23 9.19 5.48 7.67
C ASN A 23 9.91 5.42 6.32
N SER A 24 9.98 4.23 5.72
CA SER A 24 10.61 4.07 4.41
C SER A 24 9.89 4.87 3.33
N TYR A 25 8.58 4.80 3.33
CA TYR A 25 7.76 5.52 2.38
C TYR A 25 7.92 7.03 2.54
N GLU A 26 7.85 7.53 3.77
CA GLU A 26 7.96 8.97 4.02
C GLU A 26 9.37 9.50 3.74
N SER A 27 10.40 8.70 3.95
CA SER A 27 11.74 9.05 3.52
C SER A 27 11.84 9.15 2.00
N PHE A 28 11.20 8.23 1.30
CA PHE A 28 11.18 8.23 -0.16
C PHE A 28 10.51 9.49 -0.70
N ILE A 29 9.28 9.79 -0.29
CA ILE A 29 8.58 10.97 -0.78
C ILE A 29 9.23 12.27 -0.30
N GLY A 30 9.88 12.23 0.88
CA GLY A 30 10.60 13.36 1.42
C GLY A 30 11.77 13.81 0.54
N ASN A 31 12.39 12.87 -0.18
CA ASN A 31 13.44 13.20 -1.14
C ASN A 31 12.95 14.08 -2.28
N TYR A 32 11.62 14.12 -2.50
CA TYR A 32 10.99 14.95 -3.53
C TYR A 32 10.23 16.12 -2.93
N GLY A 33 10.42 16.39 -1.64
CA GLY A 33 9.82 17.54 -0.97
C GLY A 33 8.40 17.34 -0.45
N PHE A 34 7.95 16.09 -0.31
CA PHE A 34 6.60 15.80 0.16
C PHE A 34 6.61 15.23 1.58
N ALA A 35 5.55 15.50 2.33
CA ALA A 35 5.39 15.04 3.70
C ALA A 35 3.91 14.74 3.98
N CYS A 36 3.67 13.77 4.89
CA CYS A 36 2.33 13.43 5.35
C CYS A 36 2.11 13.97 6.77
N PRO A 37 0.90 14.27 7.18
CA PRO A 37 -0.36 14.00 6.48
C PRO A 37 -0.65 14.97 5.34
N ARG A 38 -1.44 14.51 4.37
CA ARG A 38 -1.79 15.33 3.22
C ARG A 38 -3.15 14.88 2.69
N ASP A 39 -4.15 15.71 2.87
CA ASP A 39 -5.51 15.45 2.38
C ASP A 39 -5.78 16.12 1.04
N ASN A 40 -4.97 17.13 0.69
CA ASN A 40 -5.07 17.82 -0.59
C ASN A 40 -4.01 17.30 -1.54
N ILE A 41 -4.41 17.18 -2.75
CA ILE A 41 -3.64 16.60 -3.81
C ILE A 41 -2.61 17.60 -4.32
N ARG A 42 -1.39 17.50 -3.84
CA ARG A 42 -0.32 18.41 -4.24
C ARG A 42 0.91 17.69 -4.76
N GLY A 43 1.20 16.52 -4.24
CA GLY A 43 2.39 15.78 -4.65
C GLY A 43 2.02 14.61 -5.53
N ILE A 44 2.66 14.49 -6.70
CA ILE A 44 2.46 13.35 -7.59
C ILE A 44 3.81 12.68 -7.79
N LEU A 45 3.87 11.39 -7.47
CA LEU A 45 5.02 10.54 -7.74
C LEU A 45 4.51 9.23 -8.37
N ASP A 46 5.14 8.82 -9.45
CA ASP A 46 4.79 7.59 -10.16
C ASP A 46 3.30 7.52 -10.52
N SER A 47 2.72 8.64 -10.95
CA SER A 47 1.32 8.82 -11.35
C SER A 47 0.31 8.81 -10.20
N TYR A 48 0.77 8.78 -8.94
CA TYR A 48 -0.12 8.79 -7.78
C TYR A 48 0.13 9.99 -6.89
N TYR A 49 -0.92 10.47 -6.25
CA TYR A 49 -0.80 11.52 -5.26
C TYR A 49 -0.18 10.98 -3.99
N THR A 50 0.82 11.69 -3.46
CA THR A 50 1.51 11.27 -2.25
C THR A 50 0.58 11.26 -1.03
N CYS A 51 0.88 10.41 -0.06
CA CYS A 51 0.11 10.22 1.18
C CYS A 51 -1.28 9.62 0.95
N GLN A 52 -1.52 9.08 -0.24
CA GLN A 52 -2.77 8.40 -0.59
C GLN A 52 -2.58 6.89 -0.58
N CYS A 53 -3.68 6.16 -0.52
CA CYS A 53 -3.64 4.70 -0.46
C CYS A 53 -2.91 4.10 -1.66
N THR A 54 -3.12 4.65 -2.84
CA THR A 54 -2.50 4.16 -4.08
C THR A 54 -0.99 4.37 -4.09
N SER A 55 -0.53 5.55 -3.75
CA SER A 55 0.90 5.86 -3.70
C SER A 55 1.64 4.93 -2.74
N TYR A 56 1.10 4.73 -1.55
CA TYR A 56 1.72 3.88 -0.54
C TYR A 56 1.74 2.41 -0.97
N ALA A 57 0.61 1.89 -1.46
CA ALA A 57 0.53 0.49 -1.88
C ALA A 57 1.48 0.21 -3.05
N ALA A 58 1.55 1.13 -4.02
CA ALA A 58 2.50 1.01 -5.14
C ALA A 58 3.95 0.98 -4.64
N TYR A 59 4.29 1.88 -3.74
CA TYR A 59 5.62 1.94 -3.15
C TYR A 59 5.98 0.62 -2.45
N LYS A 60 5.06 0.09 -1.64
CA LYS A 60 5.30 -1.15 -0.90
C LYS A 60 5.49 -2.35 -1.84
N ALA A 61 4.70 -2.43 -2.90
CA ALA A 61 4.84 -3.52 -3.87
C ALA A 61 6.22 -3.52 -4.53
N VAL A 62 6.68 -2.36 -4.97
CA VAL A 62 8.00 -2.22 -5.59
C VAL A 62 9.10 -2.46 -4.58
N GLU A 63 8.96 -1.93 -3.37
CA GLU A 63 9.96 -2.09 -2.32
C GLU A 63 10.17 -3.56 -1.96
N TYR A 64 9.09 -4.30 -1.82
CA TYR A 64 9.18 -5.70 -1.41
C TYR A 64 9.52 -6.65 -2.57
N TRP A 65 8.82 -6.51 -3.70
CA TRP A 65 8.92 -7.47 -4.80
C TRP A 65 9.98 -7.12 -5.84
N GLY A 66 10.42 -5.85 -5.86
CA GLY A 66 11.49 -5.41 -6.73
C GLY A 66 11.02 -4.40 -7.78
N PRO A 67 11.99 -3.72 -8.42
CA PRO A 67 11.68 -2.62 -9.34
C PRO A 67 11.06 -3.07 -10.67
N HIS A 68 11.00 -4.38 -10.95
CA HIS A 68 10.32 -4.92 -12.13
C HIS A 68 8.79 -4.92 -11.99
N ILE A 69 8.28 -4.70 -10.78
CA ILE A 69 6.84 -4.65 -10.54
C ILE A 69 6.24 -3.41 -11.17
N ARG A 70 5.14 -3.58 -11.88
CA ARG A 70 4.51 -2.51 -12.65
C ARG A 70 3.18 -2.12 -12.01
N VAL A 71 3.21 -1.15 -11.12
CA VAL A 71 2.02 -0.63 -10.46
C VAL A 71 1.77 0.84 -10.82
N THR A 72 2.39 1.32 -11.89
CA THR A 72 2.26 2.70 -12.33
C THR A 72 1.07 2.86 -13.28
N GLY A 73 0.29 3.93 -13.08
CA GLY A 73 -0.78 4.26 -14.02
C GLY A 73 -2.05 3.43 -13.87
N TRP A 74 -2.26 2.81 -12.73
CA TRP A 74 -3.45 1.97 -12.51
C TRP A 74 -4.70 2.78 -12.14
N GLY A 75 -4.56 4.09 -11.97
CA GLY A 75 -5.67 4.97 -11.66
C GLY A 75 -6.11 4.92 -10.21
N ASN A 76 -7.36 5.25 -9.99
CA ASN A 76 -7.94 5.19 -8.64
C ASN A 76 -8.01 3.75 -8.14
N ALA A 77 -8.09 3.60 -6.82
CA ALA A 77 -8.05 2.27 -6.20
C ALA A 77 -9.10 1.31 -6.76
N TYR A 78 -10.28 1.80 -7.12
CA TYR A 78 -11.36 0.95 -7.63
C TYR A 78 -11.01 0.24 -8.95
N SER A 79 -10.03 0.75 -9.71
CA SER A 79 -9.65 0.14 -11.00
C SER A 79 -8.43 -0.78 -10.91
N TRP A 80 -7.84 -0.93 -9.74
CA TRP A 80 -6.57 -1.65 -9.59
C TRP A 80 -6.67 -3.14 -9.89
N ALA A 81 -7.76 -3.80 -9.50
CA ALA A 81 -7.91 -5.24 -9.79
C ALA A 81 -7.92 -5.50 -11.29
N ALA A 82 -8.65 -4.70 -12.06
CA ALA A 82 -8.71 -4.84 -13.51
C ALA A 82 -7.36 -4.55 -14.17
N ALA A 83 -6.67 -3.50 -13.70
CA ALA A 83 -5.35 -3.14 -14.21
C ALA A 83 -4.33 -4.25 -13.96
N ALA A 84 -4.34 -4.82 -12.77
CA ALA A 84 -3.45 -5.92 -12.40
C ALA A 84 -3.68 -7.15 -13.28
N ARG A 85 -4.94 -7.52 -13.49
CA ARG A 85 -5.30 -8.64 -14.37
C ARG A 85 -4.79 -8.42 -15.79
N SER A 86 -4.93 -7.21 -16.30
CA SER A 86 -4.49 -6.90 -17.67
C SER A 86 -2.99 -7.02 -17.86
N LEU A 87 -2.22 -6.91 -16.79
CA LEU A 87 -0.76 -7.09 -16.80
C LEU A 87 -0.34 -8.52 -16.47
N GLY A 88 -1.29 -9.42 -16.18
CA GLY A 88 -1.00 -10.81 -15.91
C GLY A 88 -0.75 -11.13 -14.45
N TYR A 89 -0.96 -10.20 -13.53
CA TYR A 89 -0.86 -10.49 -12.10
C TYR A 89 -2.07 -11.28 -11.64
N ARG A 90 -1.85 -12.22 -10.73
CA ARG A 90 -2.93 -13.01 -10.17
C ARG A 90 -3.78 -12.14 -9.24
N VAL A 91 -5.09 -12.16 -9.45
CA VAL A 91 -6.06 -11.45 -8.62
C VAL A 91 -7.13 -12.43 -8.18
N ASP A 92 -7.33 -12.57 -6.87
CA ASP A 92 -8.29 -13.50 -6.31
C ASP A 92 -8.90 -12.95 -5.02
N ARG A 93 -9.55 -13.82 -4.25
CA ARG A 93 -10.22 -13.45 -3.00
C ARG A 93 -9.46 -13.94 -1.76
N THR A 94 -8.26 -14.48 -1.92
CA THR A 94 -7.49 -15.08 -0.83
C THR A 94 -6.36 -14.16 -0.42
N PRO A 95 -6.33 -13.69 0.84
CA PRO A 95 -5.23 -12.83 1.31
C PRO A 95 -3.93 -13.62 1.40
N SER A 96 -2.84 -12.93 1.12
CA SER A 96 -1.50 -13.43 1.42
C SER A 96 -0.63 -12.27 1.88
N ALA A 97 0.38 -12.56 2.68
CA ALA A 97 1.33 -11.54 3.09
C ALA A 97 1.98 -10.92 1.86
N HIS A 98 2.12 -9.58 1.88
CA HIS A 98 2.75 -8.80 0.81
C HIS A 98 1.97 -8.80 -0.50
N SER A 99 0.68 -9.01 -0.42
CA SER A 99 -0.28 -8.72 -1.49
C SER A 99 -0.93 -7.36 -1.23
N ILE A 100 -1.64 -6.85 -2.23
CA ILE A 100 -2.43 -5.64 -2.08
C ILE A 100 -3.90 -6.04 -2.00
N ALA A 101 -4.56 -5.63 -0.91
CA ALA A 101 -6.00 -5.78 -0.76
C ALA A 101 -6.69 -4.59 -1.42
N GLN A 102 -7.71 -4.86 -2.23
CA GLN A 102 -8.39 -3.84 -3.01
C GLN A 102 -9.91 -3.97 -2.84
N THR A 103 -10.57 -2.84 -2.67
CA THR A 103 -12.03 -2.76 -2.71
C THR A 103 -12.45 -1.61 -3.61
N ALA A 104 -13.58 -1.79 -4.28
CA ALA A 104 -14.19 -0.74 -5.09
C ALA A 104 -15.20 0.10 -4.30
N SER A 105 -15.38 -0.17 -3.01
CA SER A 105 -16.32 0.56 -2.16
C SER A 105 -15.96 2.03 -2.05
N GLY A 106 -17.01 2.87 -1.96
CA GLY A 106 -16.82 4.33 -1.89
C GLY A 106 -16.60 4.94 -3.27
N ALA A 107 -16.36 6.24 -3.29
CA ALA A 107 -16.23 6.99 -4.53
C ALA A 107 -14.96 6.63 -5.32
N TRP A 108 -13.90 6.27 -4.60
CA TRP A 108 -12.56 6.09 -5.20
C TRP A 108 -12.02 4.69 -5.00
N GLY A 109 -12.70 3.84 -4.22
CA GLY A 109 -12.17 2.57 -3.78
C GLY A 109 -11.09 2.76 -2.72
N HIS A 110 -10.43 1.66 -2.35
CA HIS A 110 -9.33 1.70 -1.38
C HIS A 110 -8.38 0.54 -1.64
N VAL A 111 -7.10 0.76 -1.41
CA VAL A 111 -6.07 -0.29 -1.46
C VAL A 111 -5.23 -0.25 -0.19
N MET A 112 -4.79 -1.42 0.24
CA MET A 112 -4.01 -1.59 1.46
C MET A 112 -2.91 -2.60 1.21
N TRP A 113 -1.81 -2.45 1.94
CA TRP A 113 -0.73 -3.43 1.92
C TRP A 113 -0.99 -4.49 3.00
N VAL A 114 -0.99 -5.76 2.61
CA VAL A 114 -1.16 -6.86 3.57
C VAL A 114 0.19 -7.17 4.20
N GLU A 115 0.34 -6.85 5.48
CA GLU A 115 1.57 -7.12 6.21
C GLU A 115 1.69 -8.59 6.60
N SER A 116 0.58 -9.17 7.05
CA SER A 116 0.55 -10.57 7.46
C SER A 116 -0.89 -11.10 7.47
N VAL A 117 -1.01 -12.42 7.46
CA VAL A 117 -2.31 -13.11 7.56
C VAL A 117 -2.30 -13.91 8.86
N ASN A 118 -3.35 -13.76 9.65
CA ASN A 118 -3.49 -14.44 10.92
C ASN A 118 -4.02 -15.86 10.74
N ALA A 119 -3.82 -16.71 11.76
CA ALA A 119 -4.26 -18.11 11.72
C ALA A 119 -5.77 -18.24 11.48
N ASN A 120 -6.57 -17.27 11.92
CA ASN A 120 -8.02 -17.28 11.72
C ASN A 120 -8.46 -16.73 10.35
N GLY A 121 -7.51 -16.42 9.47
CA GLY A 121 -7.82 -15.93 8.12
C GLY A 121 -8.00 -14.42 8.02
N THR A 122 -7.97 -13.69 9.13
CA THR A 122 -7.96 -12.23 9.09
C THR A 122 -6.58 -11.71 8.72
N MET A 123 -6.49 -10.46 8.37
CA MET A 123 -5.23 -9.87 7.91
C MET A 123 -4.87 -8.63 8.72
N ASN A 124 -3.58 -8.35 8.79
CA ASN A 124 -3.05 -7.13 9.36
C ASN A 124 -2.54 -6.28 8.20
N VAL A 125 -2.96 -5.02 8.16
CA VAL A 125 -2.72 -4.17 6.98
C VAL A 125 -2.14 -2.83 7.38
N SER A 126 -1.32 -2.28 6.49
CA SER A 126 -0.87 -0.89 6.56
C SER A 126 -1.44 -0.14 5.36
N GLU A 127 -1.74 1.13 5.55
CA GLU A 127 -2.46 1.91 4.56
C GLU A 127 -2.24 3.41 4.78
N TYR A 128 -2.57 4.19 3.77
CA TYR A 128 -2.67 5.64 3.89
C TYR A 128 -4.07 6.09 3.52
N ASN A 129 -4.46 7.22 4.06
CA ASN A 129 -5.70 7.91 3.71
C ASN A 129 -6.97 7.14 4.08
N ASN A 130 -6.94 6.50 5.23
CA ASN A 130 -8.13 5.97 5.89
C ASN A 130 -8.28 6.68 7.22
N LEU A 131 -9.29 7.53 7.34
CA LEU A 131 -9.45 8.40 8.50
C LEU A 131 -9.54 7.60 9.81
N TYR A 132 -10.19 6.45 9.78
CA TYR A 132 -10.42 5.65 10.98
C TYR A 132 -9.16 5.01 11.54
N SER A 133 -8.15 4.77 10.70
CA SER A 133 -6.88 4.17 11.14
C SER A 133 -5.74 5.20 11.20
N SER A 134 -6.00 6.42 10.78
CA SER A 134 -4.97 7.46 10.66
C SER A 134 -4.26 7.74 11.99
N ARG A 135 -2.94 7.72 11.98
CA ARG A 135 -2.12 7.98 13.16
C ARG A 135 -2.33 9.39 13.73
N SER A 136 -2.68 10.36 12.88
CA SER A 136 -2.92 11.75 13.32
C SER A 136 -4.39 12.12 13.41
N GLY A 137 -5.28 11.23 12.96
CA GLY A 137 -6.70 11.55 12.86
C GLY A 137 -7.05 12.39 11.64
N GLN A 138 -6.10 12.63 10.75
CA GLN A 138 -6.31 13.41 9.52
C GLN A 138 -6.27 12.52 8.30
N TRP A 139 -6.93 12.96 7.23
CA TRP A 139 -6.79 12.32 5.93
C TRP A 139 -5.34 12.41 5.45
N GLY A 140 -4.96 11.48 4.57
CA GLY A 140 -3.64 11.52 3.95
C GLY A 140 -2.51 11.12 4.89
N ASP A 141 -2.80 10.30 5.90
CA ASP A 141 -1.79 9.84 6.85
C ASP A 141 -1.80 8.33 6.98
N PHE A 142 -0.75 7.81 7.60
CA PHE A 142 -0.52 6.38 7.82
C PHE A 142 -1.51 5.82 8.81
N GLY A 143 -1.94 4.58 8.54
CA GLY A 143 -2.75 3.79 9.45
C GLY A 143 -2.35 2.32 9.42
N TYR A 144 -2.69 1.63 10.48
CA TYR A 144 -2.47 0.20 10.62
C TYR A 144 -3.67 -0.43 11.28
N ARG A 145 -4.10 -1.56 10.73
CA ARG A 145 -5.24 -2.29 11.32
C ARG A 145 -4.90 -3.75 11.49
N VAL A 146 -5.32 -4.31 12.61
CA VAL A 146 -5.13 -5.72 12.97
C VAL A 146 -6.46 -6.45 12.87
N GLY A 147 -6.44 -7.67 12.33
CA GLY A 147 -7.61 -8.52 12.33
C GLY A 147 -8.70 -8.10 11.36
N VAL A 148 -8.32 -7.53 10.23
CA VAL A 148 -9.28 -7.12 9.19
C VAL A 148 -9.80 -8.34 8.46
N SER A 149 -11.13 -8.44 8.31
CA SER A 149 -11.75 -9.51 7.54
C SER A 149 -11.37 -9.36 6.06
N PRO A 150 -11.02 -10.45 5.36
CA PRO A 150 -10.74 -10.38 3.92
C PRO A 150 -12.01 -10.28 3.07
N ALA A 151 -13.18 -10.43 3.66
CA ALA A 151 -14.44 -10.38 2.92
C ALA A 151 -14.62 -9.01 2.26
N GLY A 152 -15.02 -9.02 1.00
CA GLY A 152 -15.24 -7.79 0.24
C GLY A 152 -14.01 -7.23 -0.44
N TYR A 153 -12.86 -7.90 -0.34
CA TYR A 153 -11.64 -7.47 -1.00
C TYR A 153 -11.23 -8.45 -2.09
N TYR A 154 -10.59 -7.91 -3.12
CA TYR A 154 -9.72 -8.66 -4.02
C TYR A 154 -8.29 -8.53 -3.53
N PHE A 155 -7.47 -9.51 -3.88
CA PHE A 155 -6.05 -9.53 -3.52
C PHE A 155 -5.21 -9.63 -4.78
N ILE A 156 -4.28 -8.69 -4.92
CA ILE A 156 -3.38 -8.60 -6.06
C ILE A 156 -2.04 -9.19 -5.61
N HIS A 157 -1.61 -10.24 -6.28
CA HIS A 157 -0.40 -10.98 -5.94
C HIS A 157 0.68 -10.74 -6.97
N PHE A 158 1.91 -10.58 -6.49
CA PHE A 158 3.08 -10.29 -7.33
C PHE A 158 4.11 -11.43 -7.35
N ASP A 159 3.82 -12.51 -6.62
CA ASP A 159 4.71 -13.68 -6.55
C ASP A 159 4.60 -14.59 -7.79
#